data_6b06534ed3bc366877a5c29a21ac4649
#
_entry.id   6b06534ed3bc366877a5c29a21ac4649
#
_cell.length_a   1.000
_cell.length_b   1.000
_cell.length_c   1.000
_cell.angle_alpha   90.00
_cell.angle_beta   90.00
_cell.angle_gamma   90.00
#
_symmetry.space_group_name_H-M   'P 1'
#
loop_
_entity.id
_entity.type
_entity.pdbx_description
1 polymer ?
#
loop_
_entity_poly.entity_id
_entity_poly.type
_entity_poly.pdbx_seq_one_letter_code
_entity_poly.pdbx_strand_id
1 'polypeptide(L)'
;IYPEFAGLFRTQLRAILRAASFGNAQLMIPMVHSLDQILWVKGEIQKAIVELKRDGLRHAETITLGIMVEVPSVCYIIDHFCDEVDFFSIGSNDMTQYLYAVDRNNPRVSPLYNPITPSFLRMLQQIVTTAHQRGKWVGICGELGGESRYLPLLLGLGLDELSMSSPRIPAVKSQLRQLD
;
A
#
# COMPACT_ATOMS: atom_id res chain seq x y z
N ILE A 1 -15.80 -0.50 8.68
CA ILE A 1 -14.88 -0.55 9.86
C ILE A 1 -14.71 0.83 10.46
N TYR A 2 -14.50 1.86 9.63
CA TYR A 2 -13.92 3.11 10.10
C TYR A 2 -14.77 3.89 11.12
N PRO A 3 -15.96 4.39 10.85
CA PRO A 3 -16.69 5.18 11.84
C PRO A 3 -17.20 4.34 13.01
N GLU A 4 -17.60 3.10 12.75
CA GLU A 4 -18.17 2.20 13.75
C GLU A 4 -17.14 1.78 14.82
N PHE A 5 -15.88 1.59 14.42
CA PHE A 5 -14.77 1.21 15.29
C PHE A 5 -13.73 2.33 15.47
N ALA A 6 -14.15 3.59 15.35
CA ALA A 6 -13.26 4.75 15.44
C ALA A 6 -12.40 4.76 16.72
N GLY A 7 -12.93 4.31 17.85
CA GLY A 7 -12.20 4.22 19.12
C GLY A 7 -11.04 3.22 19.06
N LEU A 8 -11.27 2.05 18.47
CA LEU A 8 -10.22 1.04 18.29
C LEU A 8 -9.15 1.53 17.32
N PHE A 9 -9.58 2.11 16.19
CA PHE A 9 -8.66 2.66 15.19
C PHE A 9 -7.79 3.78 15.78
N ARG A 10 -8.38 4.68 16.57
CA ARG A 10 -7.64 5.76 17.25
C ARG A 10 -6.65 5.23 18.27
N THR A 11 -6.98 4.16 18.99
CA THR A 11 -6.04 3.49 19.90
C THR A 11 -4.81 2.99 19.13
N GLN A 12 -5.02 2.38 17.96
CA GLN A 12 -3.94 1.93 17.08
C GLN A 12 -3.11 3.11 16.54
N LEU A 13 -3.76 4.19 16.08
CA LEU A 13 -3.07 5.40 15.62
C LEU A 13 -2.20 6.01 16.73
N ARG A 14 -2.70 6.08 17.97
CA ARG A 14 -1.92 6.55 19.12
C ARG A 14 -0.67 5.69 19.34
N ALA A 15 -0.78 4.37 19.25
CA ALA A 15 0.36 3.47 19.36
C ALA A 15 1.39 3.68 18.25
N ILE A 16 0.94 3.81 16.99
CA ILE A 16 1.79 4.05 15.83
C ILE A 16 2.51 5.41 15.95
N LEU A 17 1.80 6.48 16.30
CA LEU A 17 2.38 7.82 16.48
C LEU A 17 3.42 7.84 17.61
N ARG A 18 3.20 7.09 18.67
CA ARG A 18 4.20 6.93 19.74
C ARG A 18 5.44 6.18 19.25
N ALA A 19 5.25 5.07 18.50
CA ALA A 19 6.34 4.32 17.90
C ALA A 19 7.13 5.17 16.89
N ALA A 20 6.46 5.96 16.07
CA ALA A 20 7.07 6.84 15.08
C ALA A 20 8.01 7.91 15.69
N SER A 21 7.85 8.23 16.97
CA SER A 21 8.77 9.15 17.67
C SER A 21 10.16 8.56 17.95
N PHE A 22 10.37 7.28 17.68
CA PHE A 22 11.65 6.58 17.90
C PHE A 22 12.36 6.21 16.59
N GLY A 23 11.70 6.36 15.44
CA GLY A 23 12.28 5.98 14.13
C GLY A 23 11.36 6.22 12.97
N ASN A 24 11.78 5.74 11.80
CA ASN A 24 11.06 5.89 10.54
C ASN A 24 9.86 4.93 10.49
N ALA A 25 8.72 5.35 11.00
CA ALA A 25 7.46 4.65 10.83
C ALA A 25 6.61 5.35 9.77
N GLN A 26 5.96 4.57 8.92
CA GLN A 26 4.99 5.03 7.94
C GLN A 26 3.66 4.33 8.19
N LEU A 27 2.57 4.99 7.90
CA LEU A 27 1.21 4.44 8.04
C LEU A 27 0.65 4.16 6.65
N MET A 28 0.19 2.94 6.43
CA MET A 28 -0.48 2.56 5.19
C MET A 28 -1.90 2.08 5.49
N ILE A 29 -2.87 2.62 4.77
CA ILE A 29 -4.30 2.30 4.93
C ILE A 29 -4.72 1.30 3.86
N PRO A 30 -5.19 0.10 4.25
CA PRO A 30 -5.63 -0.92 3.31
C PRO A 30 -7.09 -0.70 2.87
N MET A 31 -7.50 -1.40 1.81
CA MET A 31 -8.89 -1.50 1.34
C MET A 31 -9.54 -0.14 1.06
N VAL A 32 -8.75 0.82 0.63
CA VAL A 32 -9.23 2.15 0.27
C VAL A 32 -9.96 2.09 -1.07
N HIS A 33 -11.14 2.74 -1.14
CA HIS A 33 -11.92 2.83 -2.38
C HIS A 33 -12.46 4.24 -2.66
N SER A 34 -12.32 5.18 -1.70
CA SER A 34 -12.75 6.57 -1.86
C SER A 34 -11.82 7.54 -1.14
N LEU A 35 -11.78 8.77 -1.66
CA LEU A 35 -10.99 9.86 -1.06
C LEU A 35 -11.48 10.23 0.35
N ASP A 36 -12.79 10.17 0.56
CA ASP A 36 -13.41 10.50 1.86
C ASP A 36 -12.88 9.63 3.00
N GLN A 37 -12.51 8.37 2.70
CA GLN A 37 -11.89 7.50 3.69
C GLN A 37 -10.54 8.05 4.16
N ILE A 38 -9.74 8.59 3.25
CA ILE A 38 -8.42 9.15 3.59
C ILE A 38 -8.57 10.48 4.32
N LEU A 39 -9.52 11.32 3.94
CA LEU A 39 -9.82 12.55 4.66
C LEU A 39 -10.28 12.25 6.08
N TRP A 40 -11.13 11.24 6.27
CA TRP A 40 -11.55 10.78 7.59
C TRP A 40 -10.36 10.26 8.41
N VAL A 41 -9.47 9.43 7.82
CA VAL A 41 -8.26 8.93 8.48
C VAL A 41 -7.38 10.08 8.94
N LYS A 42 -7.15 11.08 8.09
CA LYS A 42 -6.38 12.29 8.48
C LYS A 42 -7.00 13.00 9.69
N GLY A 43 -8.33 13.09 9.72
CA GLY A 43 -9.05 13.62 10.87
C GLY A 43 -8.82 12.82 12.16
N GLU A 44 -8.81 11.48 12.07
CA GLU A 44 -8.53 10.61 13.22
C GLU A 44 -7.06 10.68 13.66
N ILE A 45 -6.11 10.82 12.74
CA ILE A 45 -4.69 11.06 13.06
C ILE A 45 -4.55 12.35 13.88
N GLN A 46 -5.18 13.45 13.44
CA GLN A 46 -5.13 14.72 14.17
C GLN A 46 -5.74 14.62 15.58
N LYS A 47 -6.87 13.94 15.72
CA LYS A 47 -7.46 13.66 17.04
C LYS A 47 -6.51 12.88 17.95
N ALA A 48 -5.85 11.84 17.39
CA ALA A 48 -4.88 11.04 18.14
C ALA A 48 -3.68 11.87 18.61
N ILE A 49 -3.16 12.77 17.76
CA ILE A 49 -2.07 13.70 18.11
C ILE A 49 -2.50 14.63 19.26
N VAL A 50 -3.68 15.23 19.15
CA VAL A 50 -4.23 16.13 20.20
C VAL A 50 -4.38 15.40 21.53
N GLU A 51 -4.90 14.17 21.51
CA GLU A 51 -5.02 13.35 22.72
C GLU A 51 -3.65 13.01 23.34
N LEU A 52 -2.68 12.59 22.52
CA LEU A 52 -1.32 12.26 22.99
C LEU A 52 -0.64 13.48 23.60
N LYS A 53 -0.82 14.64 22.99
CA LYS A 53 -0.28 15.92 23.50
C LYS A 53 -0.91 16.30 24.83
N ARG A 54 -2.23 16.19 24.96
CA ARG A 54 -2.95 16.42 26.21
C ARG A 54 -2.48 15.48 27.32
N ASP A 55 -2.22 14.21 26.98
CA ASP A 55 -1.82 13.18 27.93
C ASP A 55 -0.29 13.26 28.27
N GLY A 56 0.44 14.23 27.71
CA GLY A 56 1.89 14.39 27.93
C GLY A 56 2.75 13.25 27.40
N LEU A 57 2.25 12.45 26.46
CA LEU A 57 2.93 11.28 25.94
C LEU A 57 3.80 11.63 24.71
N ARG A 58 5.03 11.16 24.70
CA ARG A 58 5.93 11.30 23.55
C ARG A 58 5.31 10.68 22.30
N HIS A 59 5.27 11.40 21.20
CA HIS A 59 4.73 10.99 19.91
C HIS A 59 5.36 11.78 18.75
N ALA A 60 5.15 11.32 17.52
CA ALA A 60 5.49 12.08 16.31
C ALA A 60 4.38 13.10 16.02
N GLU A 61 4.76 14.31 15.66
CA GLU A 61 3.84 15.40 15.27
C GLU A 61 3.24 15.18 13.86
N THR A 62 3.91 14.37 13.03
CA THR A 62 3.48 14.01 11.69
C THR A 62 3.80 12.54 11.42
N ILE A 63 3.12 11.94 10.47
CA ILE A 63 3.42 10.60 9.99
C ILE A 63 3.23 10.54 8.48
N THR A 64 4.17 9.92 7.79
CA THR A 64 4.06 9.61 6.36
C THR A 64 2.89 8.68 6.15
N LEU A 65 1.92 9.09 5.32
CA LEU A 65 0.67 8.38 5.09
C LEU A 65 0.62 7.86 3.66
N GLY A 66 0.42 6.57 3.50
CA GLY A 66 0.16 5.95 2.21
C GLY A 66 -1.12 5.15 2.18
N ILE A 67 -1.48 4.68 0.99
CA ILE A 67 -2.60 3.75 0.81
C ILE A 67 -2.15 2.47 0.11
N MET A 68 -2.83 1.38 0.42
CA MET A 68 -2.76 0.18 -0.37
C MET A 68 -3.72 0.30 -1.55
N VAL A 69 -3.17 0.21 -2.75
CA VAL A 69 -3.94 0.21 -4.00
C VAL A 69 -4.25 -1.23 -4.35
N GLU A 70 -5.42 -1.68 -3.95
CA GLU A 70 -5.86 -3.07 -4.09
C GLU A 70 -7.32 -3.20 -4.51
N VAL A 71 -8.09 -2.11 -4.42
CA VAL A 71 -9.44 -2.01 -4.97
C VAL A 71 -9.34 -1.35 -6.36
N PRO A 72 -9.75 -2.02 -7.46
CA PRO A 72 -9.51 -1.54 -8.82
C PRO A 72 -10.08 -0.15 -9.14
N SER A 73 -11.14 0.28 -8.45
CA SER A 73 -11.71 1.63 -8.64
C SER A 73 -10.73 2.76 -8.37
N VAL A 74 -9.78 2.57 -7.43
CA VAL A 74 -8.76 3.58 -7.08
C VAL A 74 -7.81 3.85 -8.25
N CYS A 75 -7.55 2.85 -9.09
CA CYS A 75 -6.65 3.00 -10.23
C CYS A 75 -7.10 4.06 -11.22
N TYR A 76 -8.40 4.30 -11.33
CA TYR A 76 -8.97 5.30 -12.25
C TYR A 76 -8.93 6.74 -11.73
N ILE A 77 -8.66 6.90 -10.43
CA ILE A 77 -8.62 8.21 -9.75
C ILE A 77 -7.37 8.37 -8.89
N ILE A 78 -6.30 7.65 -9.24
CA ILE A 78 -5.04 7.64 -8.46
C ILE A 78 -4.44 9.05 -8.32
N ASP A 79 -4.59 9.90 -9.33
CA ASP A 79 -4.15 11.28 -9.34
C ASP A 79 -4.81 12.11 -8.22
N HIS A 80 -6.08 11.87 -7.91
CA HIS A 80 -6.78 12.54 -6.81
C HIS A 80 -6.20 12.16 -5.44
N PHE A 81 -5.70 10.93 -5.29
CA PHE A 81 -5.05 10.50 -4.06
C PHE A 81 -3.64 11.08 -3.89
N CYS A 82 -2.96 11.43 -4.99
CA CYS A 82 -1.61 11.97 -4.93
C CYS A 82 -1.50 13.27 -4.10
N ASP A 83 -2.57 14.07 -4.03
CA ASP A 83 -2.59 15.29 -3.23
C ASP A 83 -2.81 15.01 -1.74
N GLU A 84 -3.28 13.81 -1.39
CA GLU A 84 -3.70 13.45 -0.05
C GLU A 84 -2.79 12.44 0.66
N VAL A 85 -1.93 11.72 -0.09
CA VAL A 85 -1.02 10.71 0.47
C VAL A 85 0.41 10.91 -0.01
N ASP A 86 1.35 10.30 0.70
CA ASP A 86 2.77 10.42 0.43
C ASP A 86 3.29 9.30 -0.46
N PHE A 87 2.64 8.13 -0.45
CA PHE A 87 3.06 6.96 -1.22
C PHE A 87 1.91 5.98 -1.49
N PHE A 88 2.17 5.04 -2.38
CA PHE A 88 1.27 3.95 -2.73
C PHE A 88 1.97 2.61 -2.57
N SER A 89 1.22 1.59 -2.14
CA SER A 89 1.66 0.20 -2.16
C SER A 89 0.60 -0.65 -2.86
N ILE A 90 0.98 -1.36 -3.91
CA ILE A 90 0.05 -2.17 -4.68
C ILE A 90 -0.16 -3.51 -3.97
N GLY A 91 -1.38 -3.76 -3.50
CA GLY A 91 -1.80 -5.03 -2.92
C GLY A 91 -2.09 -6.05 -4.02
N SER A 92 -1.05 -6.69 -4.57
CA SER A 92 -1.15 -7.52 -5.78
C SER A 92 -2.14 -8.68 -5.65
N ASN A 93 -2.30 -9.23 -4.45
CA ASN A 93 -3.19 -10.36 -4.21
C ASN A 93 -4.66 -9.96 -4.34
N ASP A 94 -5.06 -8.94 -3.60
CA ASP A 94 -6.45 -8.49 -3.58
C ASP A 94 -6.82 -7.75 -4.87
N MET A 95 -5.89 -6.96 -5.41
CA MET A 95 -6.06 -6.35 -6.73
C MET A 95 -6.36 -7.38 -7.82
N THR A 96 -5.61 -8.49 -7.87
CA THR A 96 -5.84 -9.57 -8.83
C THR A 96 -7.20 -10.22 -8.60
N GLN A 97 -7.53 -10.52 -7.34
CA GLN A 97 -8.79 -11.14 -6.96
C GLN A 97 -9.99 -10.30 -7.43
N TYR A 98 -9.97 -9.00 -7.16
CA TYR A 98 -11.07 -8.10 -7.51
C TYR A 98 -11.11 -7.78 -9.01
N LEU A 99 -9.96 -7.63 -9.66
CA LEU A 99 -9.88 -7.34 -11.08
C LEU A 99 -10.51 -8.45 -11.93
N TYR A 100 -10.33 -9.71 -11.53
CA TYR A 100 -10.87 -10.88 -12.24
C TYR A 100 -12.11 -11.47 -11.60
N ALA A 101 -12.60 -10.92 -10.49
CA ALA A 101 -13.70 -11.47 -9.71
C ALA A 101 -13.47 -12.96 -9.33
N VAL A 102 -12.24 -13.28 -8.95
CA VAL A 102 -11.81 -14.64 -8.62
C VAL A 102 -11.41 -14.72 -7.16
N ASP A 103 -12.09 -15.56 -6.38
CA ASP A 103 -11.70 -15.89 -5.02
C ASP A 103 -10.51 -16.86 -5.05
N ARG A 104 -9.33 -16.38 -4.63
CA ARG A 104 -8.08 -17.17 -4.58
C ARG A 104 -8.14 -18.36 -3.62
N ASN A 105 -9.08 -18.34 -2.65
CA ASN A 105 -9.26 -19.41 -1.69
C ASN A 105 -10.29 -20.45 -2.14
N ASN A 106 -11.03 -20.21 -3.21
CA ASN A 106 -12.00 -21.14 -3.74
C ASN A 106 -11.36 -22.04 -4.81
N PRO A 107 -11.16 -23.33 -4.54
CA PRO A 107 -10.45 -24.24 -5.46
C PRO A 107 -11.11 -24.41 -6.83
N ARG A 108 -12.38 -24.05 -6.98
CA ARG A 108 -13.07 -24.14 -8.28
C ARG A 108 -12.69 -23.01 -9.24
N VAL A 109 -12.36 -21.85 -8.72
CA VAL A 109 -12.05 -20.64 -9.53
C VAL A 109 -10.61 -20.16 -9.36
N SER A 110 -9.90 -20.55 -8.30
CA SER A 110 -8.51 -20.16 -8.06
C SER A 110 -7.55 -20.48 -9.23
N PRO A 111 -7.76 -21.48 -10.09
CA PRO A 111 -6.94 -21.66 -11.30
C PRO A 111 -7.04 -20.50 -12.29
N LEU A 112 -8.06 -19.65 -12.21
CA LEU A 112 -8.21 -18.44 -13.02
C LEU A 112 -7.45 -17.23 -12.44
N TYR A 113 -6.95 -17.35 -11.21
CA TYR A 113 -6.16 -16.31 -10.56
C TYR A 113 -4.77 -16.23 -11.24
N ASN A 114 -4.54 -15.16 -11.98
CA ASN A 114 -3.27 -14.90 -12.64
C ASN A 114 -2.91 -13.42 -12.57
N PRO A 115 -1.90 -13.02 -11.76
CA PRO A 115 -1.48 -11.63 -11.65
C PRO A 115 -0.65 -11.14 -12.84
N ILE A 116 -0.22 -12.05 -13.77
CA ILE A 116 0.60 -11.67 -14.92
C ILE A 116 -0.24 -11.75 -16.19
N THR A 117 -1.08 -10.76 -16.36
CA THR A 117 -1.90 -10.59 -17.56
C THR A 117 -1.72 -9.18 -18.13
N PRO A 118 -1.99 -8.96 -19.41
CA PRO A 118 -1.87 -7.64 -20.02
C PRO A 118 -2.72 -6.57 -19.34
N SER A 119 -3.92 -6.92 -18.84
CA SER A 119 -4.80 -5.98 -18.12
C SER A 119 -4.23 -5.56 -16.77
N PHE A 120 -3.71 -6.51 -16.00
CA PHE A 120 -3.08 -6.22 -14.72
C PHE A 120 -1.80 -5.38 -14.91
N LEU A 121 -0.95 -5.74 -15.86
CA LEU A 121 0.30 -5.02 -16.13
C LEU A 121 0.05 -3.58 -16.62
N ARG A 122 -0.98 -3.36 -17.45
CA ARG A 122 -1.38 -2.01 -17.86
C ARG A 122 -1.88 -1.19 -16.68
N MET A 123 -2.61 -1.80 -15.77
CA MET A 123 -3.08 -1.14 -14.54
C MET A 123 -1.89 -0.75 -13.64
N LEU A 124 -0.93 -1.66 -13.43
CA LEU A 124 0.31 -1.35 -12.70
C LEU A 124 1.05 -0.18 -13.33
N GLN A 125 1.25 -0.22 -14.64
CA GLN A 125 1.93 0.85 -15.39
C GLN A 125 1.23 2.19 -15.22
N GLN A 126 -0.10 2.22 -15.28
CA GLN A 126 -0.88 3.45 -15.08
C GLN A 126 -0.70 4.00 -13.67
N ILE A 127 -0.78 3.15 -12.63
CA ILE A 127 -0.59 3.56 -11.23
C ILE A 127 0.80 4.17 -11.06
N VAL A 128 1.85 3.45 -11.46
CA VAL A 128 3.24 3.89 -11.29
C VAL A 128 3.48 5.20 -12.05
N THR A 129 3.08 5.25 -13.32
CA THR A 129 3.28 6.46 -14.14
C THR A 129 2.59 7.70 -13.52
N THR A 130 1.33 7.56 -13.10
CA THR A 130 0.57 8.67 -12.52
C THR A 130 1.16 9.12 -11.19
N ALA A 131 1.53 8.18 -10.32
CA ALA A 131 2.15 8.48 -9.02
C ALA A 131 3.49 9.20 -9.20
N HIS A 132 4.37 8.69 -10.08
CA HIS A 132 5.67 9.30 -10.36
C HIS A 132 5.57 10.70 -10.95
N GLN A 133 4.59 10.95 -11.84
CA GLN A 133 4.32 12.30 -12.37
C GLN A 133 3.96 13.31 -11.27
N ARG A 134 3.48 12.83 -10.13
CA ARG A 134 3.13 13.62 -8.94
C ARG A 134 4.20 13.51 -7.83
N GLY A 135 5.37 12.92 -8.11
CA GLY A 135 6.48 12.80 -7.17
C GLY A 135 6.22 11.82 -6.02
N LYS A 136 5.32 10.84 -6.22
CA LYS A 136 5.00 9.81 -5.22
C LYS A 136 5.68 8.50 -5.60
N TRP A 137 6.26 7.80 -4.62
CA TRP A 137 6.83 6.48 -4.85
C TRP A 137 5.76 5.38 -4.74
N VAL A 138 6.02 4.27 -5.43
CA VAL A 138 5.10 3.13 -5.52
C VAL A 138 5.81 1.83 -5.17
N GLY A 139 5.36 1.18 -4.11
CA GLY A 139 5.74 -0.18 -3.77
C GLY A 139 4.74 -1.21 -4.27
N ILE A 140 5.13 -2.48 -4.22
CA ILE A 140 4.22 -3.62 -4.38
C ILE A 140 4.39 -4.59 -3.23
N CYS A 141 3.28 -5.09 -2.72
CA CYS A 141 3.26 -6.13 -1.71
C CYS A 141 2.45 -7.34 -2.20
N GLY A 142 2.42 -8.37 -1.37
CA GLY A 142 1.84 -9.65 -1.72
C GLY A 142 2.86 -10.62 -2.32
N GLU A 143 2.37 -11.73 -2.85
CA GLU A 143 3.23 -12.81 -3.33
C GLU A 143 4.05 -12.41 -4.56
N LEU A 144 3.48 -11.57 -5.42
CA LEU A 144 4.11 -11.14 -6.66
C LEU A 144 5.44 -10.40 -6.41
N GLY A 145 5.51 -9.55 -5.37
CA GLY A 145 6.73 -8.82 -5.01
C GLY A 145 7.92 -9.71 -4.65
N GLY A 146 7.66 -10.95 -4.20
CA GLY A 146 8.70 -11.93 -3.85
C GLY A 146 8.99 -12.98 -4.91
N GLU A 147 8.36 -12.91 -6.08
CA GLU A 147 8.55 -13.87 -7.17
C GLU A 147 9.72 -13.46 -8.07
N SER A 148 10.88 -14.05 -7.85
CA SER A 148 12.14 -13.73 -8.57
C SER A 148 12.00 -13.70 -10.09
N ARG A 149 11.20 -14.60 -10.68
CA ARG A 149 10.98 -14.66 -12.14
C ARG A 149 10.34 -13.40 -12.74
N TYR A 150 9.62 -12.61 -11.92
CA TYR A 150 8.97 -11.38 -12.36
C TYR A 150 9.75 -10.11 -11.99
N LEU A 151 10.89 -10.27 -11.29
CA LEU A 151 11.69 -9.15 -10.85
C LEU A 151 12.08 -8.18 -11.98
N PRO A 152 12.59 -8.63 -13.15
CA PRO A 152 12.91 -7.72 -14.25
C PRO A 152 11.69 -6.94 -14.75
N LEU A 153 10.52 -7.59 -14.79
CA LEU A 153 9.27 -6.97 -15.20
C LEU A 153 8.82 -5.89 -14.21
N LEU A 154 8.86 -6.20 -12.91
CA LEU A 154 8.45 -5.27 -11.85
C LEU A 154 9.37 -4.03 -11.81
N LEU A 155 10.66 -4.22 -11.98
CA LEU A 155 11.61 -3.12 -12.08
C LEU A 155 11.41 -2.30 -13.37
N GLY A 156 11.19 -2.98 -14.50
CA GLY A 156 10.91 -2.31 -15.77
C GLY A 156 9.60 -1.49 -15.76
N LEU A 157 8.65 -1.83 -14.89
CA LEU A 157 7.45 -1.03 -14.64
C LEU A 157 7.74 0.21 -13.78
N GLY A 158 8.93 0.30 -13.14
CA GLY A 158 9.34 1.44 -12.33
C GLY A 158 8.92 1.36 -10.87
N LEU A 159 8.66 0.16 -10.32
CA LEU A 159 8.36 0.03 -8.90
C LEU A 159 9.57 0.38 -8.03
N ASP A 160 9.36 1.18 -6.99
CA ASP A 160 10.40 1.69 -6.09
C ASP A 160 10.69 0.74 -4.93
N GLU A 161 9.69 -0.07 -4.54
CA GLU A 161 9.77 -0.99 -3.40
C GLU A 161 9.12 -2.34 -3.72
N LEU A 162 9.76 -3.41 -3.25
CA LEU A 162 9.23 -4.78 -3.33
C LEU A 162 9.12 -5.36 -1.92
N SER A 163 7.91 -5.43 -1.39
CA SER A 163 7.64 -6.08 -0.10
C SER A 163 7.40 -7.56 -0.28
N MET A 164 8.06 -8.36 0.55
CA MET A 164 7.97 -9.81 0.50
C MET A 164 8.24 -10.46 1.86
N SER A 165 7.96 -11.76 1.99
CA SER A 165 8.34 -12.51 3.16
C SER A 165 9.88 -12.53 3.33
N SER A 166 10.34 -12.38 4.55
CA SER A 166 11.78 -12.23 4.88
C SER A 166 12.70 -13.33 4.30
N PRO A 167 12.28 -14.62 4.19
CA PRO A 167 13.12 -15.65 3.59
C PRO A 167 13.39 -15.43 2.09
N ARG A 168 12.56 -14.64 1.38
CA ARG A 168 12.74 -14.36 -0.05
C ARG A 168 13.72 -13.21 -0.32
N ILE A 169 13.95 -12.34 0.64
CA ILE A 169 14.78 -11.13 0.48
C ILE A 169 16.19 -11.43 -0.04
N PRO A 170 16.94 -12.41 0.50
CA PRO A 170 18.31 -12.68 0.04
C PRO A 170 18.36 -13.09 -1.43
N ALA A 171 17.44 -13.95 -1.88
CA ALA A 171 17.37 -14.43 -3.27
C ALA A 171 17.04 -13.28 -4.23
N VAL A 172 16.05 -12.45 -3.91
CA VAL A 172 15.68 -11.29 -4.72
C VAL A 172 16.83 -10.27 -4.78
N LYS A 173 17.49 -9.98 -3.65
CA LYS A 173 18.66 -9.09 -3.63
C LYS A 173 19.84 -9.63 -4.46
N SER A 174 20.06 -10.94 -4.44
CA SER A 174 21.11 -11.57 -5.26
C SER A 174 20.82 -11.39 -6.75
N GLN A 175 19.57 -11.57 -7.16
CA GLN A 175 19.16 -11.41 -8.56
C GLN A 175 19.20 -9.93 -8.98
N LEU A 176 18.75 -9.00 -8.13
CA LEU A 176 18.83 -7.55 -8.40
C LEU A 176 20.24 -7.08 -8.78
N ARG A 177 21.26 -7.65 -8.15
CA ARG A 177 22.66 -7.32 -8.44
C ARG A 177 23.18 -7.86 -9.78
N GLN A 178 22.41 -8.70 -10.44
CA GLN A 178 22.75 -9.31 -11.73
C GLN A 178 21.97 -8.69 -12.90
N LEU A 179 21.04 -7.79 -12.58
CA LEU A 179 20.30 -7.03 -13.58
C LEU A 179 21.06 -5.73 -13.87
N ASP A 180 21.34 -5.52 -15.17
CA ASP A 180 21.96 -4.30 -15.70
C ASP A 180 20.94 -3.18 -15.89
#